data_c303dd970f99ea45f387a60e1296090e
#
_entry.id   c303dd970f99ea45f387a60e1296090e
#
_cell.length_a   1.000
_cell.length_b   1.000
_cell.length_c   1.000
_cell.angle_alpha   90.00
_cell.angle_beta   90.00
_cell.angle_gamma   90.00
#
_symmetry.space_group_name_H-M   'P 1'
#
loop_
_entity.id
_entity.type
_entity.pdbx_description
1 polymer ?
#
loop_
_entity_poly.entity_id
_entity_poly.type
_entity_poly.pdbx_seq_one_letter_code
_entity_poly.pdbx_strand_id
1 'polypeptide(L)'
;TATTFPITVGGGGSPVSGGSPGLSGNDGSNSVFSTITSAGGGKGGTGQGAGSAGGNGGSGGGAGGGARGTAGGTGNTPPVSPPQGTNGGASTPPTIPTDNQAGGGGGATQAGTTASTGNGCGGDGATTHITASPVVYGGGGGAAGGGAGGNGGTAGTANTGGGGGGAGPSAPKVSGAGGKGVVIIRYKYQAG
;
A
#
# COMPACT_ATOMS: atom_id res chain seq x y z
N THR A 1 24.35 -21.73 -25.05
CA THR A 1 22.87 -21.81 -25.11
C THR A 1 22.30 -20.61 -24.40
N ALA A 2 21.43 -19.84 -25.10
CA ALA A 2 20.72 -18.74 -24.47
C ALA A 2 19.75 -19.29 -23.41
N THR A 3 19.80 -18.76 -22.20
CA THR A 3 18.86 -19.10 -21.12
C THR A 3 17.77 -18.04 -21.09
N THR A 4 16.51 -18.46 -21.20
CA THR A 4 15.35 -17.54 -21.11
C THR A 4 14.86 -17.47 -19.68
N PHE A 5 14.66 -16.26 -19.17
CA PHE A 5 14.07 -16.02 -17.87
C PHE A 5 12.68 -15.38 -18.03
N PRO A 6 11.62 -16.02 -17.55
CA PRO A 6 10.28 -15.41 -17.60
C PRO A 6 10.21 -14.23 -16.64
N ILE A 7 9.58 -13.13 -17.09
CA ILE A 7 9.35 -11.92 -16.30
C ILE A 7 7.86 -11.60 -16.31
N THR A 8 7.28 -11.42 -15.13
CA THR A 8 5.92 -10.92 -14.95
C THR A 8 5.97 -9.67 -14.06
N VAL A 9 5.38 -8.57 -14.51
CA VAL A 9 5.21 -7.36 -13.71
C VAL A 9 3.82 -7.36 -13.12
N GLY A 10 3.73 -7.36 -11.79
CA GLY A 10 2.46 -7.32 -11.07
C GLY A 10 1.68 -6.04 -11.32
N GLY A 11 0.38 -6.16 -11.51
CA GLY A 11 -0.55 -5.03 -11.54
C GLY A 11 -0.75 -4.44 -10.15
N GLY A 12 -0.98 -3.14 -10.06
CA GLY A 12 -1.46 -2.51 -8.83
C GLY A 12 -2.88 -2.99 -8.48
N GLY A 13 -3.25 -2.91 -7.20
CA GLY A 13 -4.62 -3.16 -6.77
C GLY A 13 -5.58 -2.15 -7.37
N SER A 14 -6.70 -2.59 -7.91
CA SER A 14 -7.72 -1.69 -8.46
C SER A 14 -8.39 -0.88 -7.36
N PRO A 15 -8.66 0.42 -7.56
CA PRO A 15 -9.48 1.20 -6.64
C PRO A 15 -10.91 0.63 -6.64
N VAL A 16 -11.58 0.71 -5.51
CA VAL A 16 -12.97 0.31 -5.39
C VAL A 16 -13.80 1.53 -5.04
N SER A 17 -14.77 1.88 -5.90
CA SER A 17 -15.75 2.91 -5.62
C SER A 17 -16.76 2.36 -4.61
N GLY A 18 -16.78 2.93 -3.41
CA GLY A 18 -17.70 2.47 -2.37
C GLY A 18 -19.08 3.08 -2.50
N GLY A 19 -20.09 2.19 -2.64
CA GLY A 19 -21.42 2.47 -2.11
C GLY A 19 -21.44 2.17 -0.61
N SER A 20 -22.55 2.43 0.09
CA SER A 20 -22.74 1.94 1.47
C SER A 20 -23.22 0.48 1.44
N PRO A 21 -22.59 -0.47 2.16
CA PRO A 21 -21.38 -0.33 2.99
C PRO A 21 -20.09 -0.25 2.14
N GLY A 22 -19.14 0.58 2.56
CA GLY A 22 -17.87 0.77 1.86
C GLY A 22 -17.11 -0.53 1.60
N LEU A 23 -16.50 -0.63 0.43
CA LEU A 23 -15.71 -1.78 0.03
C LEU A 23 -14.21 -1.52 0.29
N SER A 24 -13.50 -2.54 0.76
CA SER A 24 -12.03 -2.52 0.82
C SER A 24 -11.45 -2.47 -0.59
N GLY A 25 -10.27 -1.89 -0.77
CA GLY A 25 -9.50 -1.99 -2.01
C GLY A 25 -9.18 -3.44 -2.39
N ASN A 26 -8.46 -3.62 -3.48
CA ASN A 26 -7.92 -4.92 -3.90
C ASN A 26 -6.41 -4.97 -3.66
N ASP A 27 -5.90 -6.15 -3.37
CA ASP A 27 -4.47 -6.38 -3.24
C ASP A 27 -3.76 -6.24 -4.60
N GLY A 28 -2.51 -5.83 -4.60
CA GLY A 28 -1.65 -5.87 -5.78
C GLY A 28 -1.23 -7.29 -6.14
N SER A 29 -0.93 -7.53 -7.42
CA SER A 29 -0.40 -8.82 -7.88
C SER A 29 1.12 -8.90 -7.72
N ASN A 30 1.63 -10.12 -7.61
CA ASN A 30 3.06 -10.38 -7.51
C ASN A 30 3.81 -10.03 -8.80
N SER A 31 5.04 -9.50 -8.66
CA SER A 31 6.02 -9.44 -9.74
C SER A 31 6.97 -10.64 -9.62
N VAL A 32 7.30 -11.24 -10.76
CA VAL A 32 8.14 -12.44 -10.80
C VAL A 32 9.27 -12.26 -11.82
N PHE A 33 10.48 -12.58 -11.42
CA PHE A 33 11.63 -12.74 -12.29
C PHE A 33 12.22 -14.15 -12.08
N SER A 34 12.03 -15.04 -13.06
CA SER A 34 12.42 -16.44 -12.95
C SER A 34 11.81 -17.11 -11.70
N THR A 35 12.60 -17.43 -10.70
CA THR A 35 12.17 -18.02 -9.41
C THR A 35 12.01 -17.00 -8.29
N ILE A 36 12.35 -15.73 -8.54
CA ILE A 36 12.27 -14.67 -7.54
C ILE A 36 10.89 -14.03 -7.61
N THR A 37 10.14 -14.08 -6.52
CA THR A 37 8.83 -13.45 -6.40
C THR A 37 8.88 -12.28 -5.43
N SER A 38 8.43 -11.12 -5.90
CA SER A 38 8.15 -9.94 -5.06
C SER A 38 6.64 -9.84 -4.87
N ALA A 39 6.18 -9.92 -3.63
CA ALA A 39 4.76 -9.90 -3.32
C ALA A 39 4.14 -8.55 -3.63
N GLY A 40 2.90 -8.57 -4.09
CA GLY A 40 2.09 -7.36 -4.25
C GLY A 40 1.77 -6.70 -2.91
N GLY A 41 1.48 -5.41 -2.91
CA GLY A 41 1.09 -4.67 -1.71
C GLY A 41 -0.32 -5.06 -1.25
N GLY A 42 -0.56 -5.02 0.05
CA GLY A 42 -1.87 -5.24 0.65
C GLY A 42 -2.84 -4.08 0.39
N LYS A 43 -4.12 -4.39 0.30
CA LYS A 43 -5.22 -3.43 0.11
C LYS A 43 -5.40 -2.49 1.31
N GLY A 44 -5.82 -1.29 1.06
CA GLY A 44 -6.33 -0.39 2.10
C GLY A 44 -7.69 -0.86 2.63
N GLY A 45 -7.92 -0.71 3.94
CA GLY A 45 -9.18 -1.02 4.59
C GLY A 45 -10.28 -0.02 4.25
N THR A 46 -11.55 -0.44 4.36
CA THR A 46 -12.72 0.47 4.26
C THR A 46 -12.91 1.27 5.55
N GLY A 47 -13.29 2.53 5.40
CA GLY A 47 -13.61 3.41 6.51
C GLY A 47 -15.07 3.43 6.96
N GLN A 48 -15.96 2.58 6.40
CA GLN A 48 -17.38 2.61 6.74
C GLN A 48 -17.77 1.61 7.84
N GLY A 49 -18.76 1.96 8.60
CA GLY A 49 -19.27 1.14 9.69
C GLY A 49 -18.23 0.91 10.77
N ALA A 50 -17.90 -0.35 11.03
CA ALA A 50 -16.89 -0.73 12.01
C ALA A 50 -15.44 -0.48 11.55
N GLY A 51 -15.26 -0.14 10.29
CA GLY A 51 -13.95 -0.13 9.65
C GLY A 51 -13.47 -1.54 9.31
N SER A 52 -12.42 -1.65 8.49
CA SER A 52 -11.77 -2.94 8.23
C SER A 52 -10.24 -2.83 8.30
N ALA A 53 -9.61 -3.95 8.66
CA ALA A 53 -8.16 -4.07 8.63
C ALA A 53 -7.61 -3.86 7.22
N GLY A 54 -6.38 -3.39 7.15
CA GLY A 54 -5.58 -3.43 5.94
C GLY A 54 -5.24 -4.86 5.54
N GLY A 55 -5.04 -5.11 4.24
CA GLY A 55 -4.58 -6.38 3.70
C GLY A 55 -3.11 -6.63 3.95
N ASN A 56 -2.73 -7.90 4.09
CA ASN A 56 -1.32 -8.31 4.14
C ASN A 56 -0.70 -8.29 2.74
N GLY A 57 0.62 -8.11 2.64
CA GLY A 57 1.31 -8.13 1.35
C GLY A 57 2.81 -7.93 1.48
N GLY A 58 3.50 -7.68 0.39
CA GLY A 58 4.91 -7.25 0.41
C GLY A 58 5.08 -6.03 1.32
N SER A 59 4.24 -5.01 1.13
CA SER A 59 3.95 -3.95 2.11
C SER A 59 2.51 -4.07 2.56
N GLY A 60 2.20 -3.91 3.83
CA GLY A 60 0.85 -4.02 4.39
C GLY A 60 0.01 -2.79 4.06
N GLY A 61 -1.29 -2.98 3.81
CA GLY A 61 -2.24 -1.88 3.62
C GLY A 61 -2.60 -1.16 4.93
N GLY A 62 -2.95 0.10 4.86
CA GLY A 62 -3.44 0.88 5.99
C GLY A 62 -4.85 0.46 6.42
N ALA A 63 -5.15 0.54 7.69
CA ALA A 63 -6.48 0.29 8.23
C ALA A 63 -7.48 1.37 7.80
N GLY A 64 -8.71 0.98 7.52
CA GLY A 64 -9.81 1.89 7.29
C GLY A 64 -10.30 2.54 8.58
N GLY A 65 -10.60 3.85 8.55
CA GLY A 65 -11.20 4.56 9.67
C GLY A 65 -12.65 4.14 9.87
N GLY A 66 -13.04 3.77 11.06
CA GLY A 66 -14.40 3.36 11.38
C GLY A 66 -14.68 3.46 12.88
N ALA A 67 -15.87 3.07 13.29
CA ALA A 67 -16.30 3.15 14.68
C ALA A 67 -15.45 2.31 15.66
N ARG A 68 -14.61 1.42 15.12
CA ARG A 68 -13.69 0.59 15.93
C ARG A 68 -12.29 0.71 15.37
N GLY A 69 -11.29 0.80 16.25
CA GLY A 69 -9.89 0.69 15.84
C GLY A 69 -9.63 -0.65 15.15
N THR A 70 -9.01 -0.63 13.97
CA THR A 70 -8.64 -1.83 13.21
C THR A 70 -7.15 -1.84 12.90
N ALA A 71 -6.57 -3.01 12.77
CA ALA A 71 -5.14 -3.17 12.50
C ALA A 71 -4.79 -2.82 11.05
N GLY A 72 -3.61 -2.28 10.82
CA GLY A 72 -3.00 -2.29 9.50
C GLY A 72 -2.61 -3.70 9.08
N GLY A 73 -2.45 -3.90 7.78
CA GLY A 73 -1.98 -5.16 7.22
C GLY A 73 -0.52 -5.44 7.56
N THR A 74 -0.16 -6.71 7.63
CA THR A 74 1.22 -7.15 7.85
C THR A 74 2.01 -7.04 6.54
N GLY A 75 3.18 -6.40 6.61
CA GLY A 75 4.15 -6.39 5.53
C GLY A 75 5.00 -7.66 5.51
N ASN A 76 5.87 -7.77 4.51
CA ASN A 76 6.73 -8.95 4.30
C ASN A 76 5.94 -10.27 4.36
N THR A 77 4.82 -10.32 3.65
CA THR A 77 3.94 -11.50 3.57
C THR A 77 3.84 -11.99 2.13
N PRO A 78 4.29 -13.24 1.81
CA PRO A 78 4.95 -14.19 2.73
C PRO A 78 6.30 -13.69 3.21
N PRO A 79 6.76 -14.14 4.39
CA PRO A 79 8.03 -13.65 4.95
C PRO A 79 9.23 -14.11 4.14
N VAL A 80 10.10 -13.16 3.81
CA VAL A 80 11.38 -13.40 3.11
C VAL A 80 12.49 -12.56 3.77
N SER A 81 13.74 -12.89 3.45
CA SER A 81 14.91 -12.14 3.90
C SER A 81 15.79 -11.78 2.69
N PRO A 82 16.14 -10.49 2.50
CA PRO A 82 15.69 -9.33 3.30
C PRO A 82 14.17 -9.07 3.14
N PRO A 83 13.52 -8.36 4.09
CA PRO A 83 12.10 -8.05 4.02
C PRO A 83 11.72 -7.26 2.76
N GLN A 84 10.55 -7.56 2.18
CA GLN A 84 10.03 -6.87 0.99
C GLN A 84 9.37 -5.52 1.31
N GLY A 85 8.95 -5.33 2.55
CA GLY A 85 8.28 -4.12 3.01
C GLY A 85 7.82 -4.24 4.45
N THR A 86 7.05 -3.26 4.90
CA THR A 86 6.70 -3.04 6.30
C THR A 86 5.18 -3.03 6.52
N ASN A 87 4.76 -3.01 7.76
CA ASN A 87 3.34 -3.03 8.14
C ASN A 87 2.63 -1.72 7.78
N GLY A 88 1.34 -1.82 7.50
CA GLY A 88 0.44 -0.66 7.49
C GLY A 88 0.12 -0.17 8.90
N GLY A 89 -0.27 1.09 9.01
CA GLY A 89 -0.71 1.71 10.25
C GLY A 89 -2.13 1.27 10.63
N ALA A 90 -2.40 1.22 11.93
CA ALA A 90 -3.72 0.97 12.47
C ALA A 90 -4.62 2.22 12.39
N SER A 91 -5.92 2.04 12.43
CA SER A 91 -6.88 3.09 12.73
C SER A 91 -7.15 3.14 14.24
N THR A 92 -7.56 4.30 14.74
CA THR A 92 -8.00 4.45 16.13
C THR A 92 -9.51 4.62 16.20
N PRO A 93 -10.17 4.15 17.28
CA PRO A 93 -11.57 4.48 17.51
C PRO A 93 -11.75 6.00 17.58
N PRO A 94 -12.83 6.57 17.03
CA PRO A 94 -13.07 7.99 17.12
C PRO A 94 -13.31 8.40 18.59
N THR A 95 -12.63 9.44 19.02
CA THR A 95 -12.91 10.09 20.32
C THR A 95 -14.15 10.98 20.25
N ILE A 96 -14.50 11.41 19.04
CA ILE A 96 -15.73 12.15 18.72
C ILE A 96 -16.33 11.58 17.43
N PRO A 97 -17.65 11.62 17.20
CA PRO A 97 -18.33 10.98 16.08
C PRO A 97 -17.85 11.37 14.67
N THR A 98 -17.13 12.47 14.55
CA THR A 98 -16.62 12.98 13.25
C THR A 98 -15.16 12.62 12.97
N ASP A 99 -14.47 11.96 13.89
CA ASP A 99 -13.00 11.82 13.90
C ASP A 99 -12.54 10.40 13.56
N ASN A 100 -13.15 9.83 12.53
CA ASN A 100 -12.78 8.49 12.02
C ASN A 100 -11.47 8.55 11.22
N GLN A 101 -10.37 8.20 11.85
CA GLN A 101 -9.04 8.32 11.29
C GLN A 101 -8.55 6.98 10.75
N ALA A 102 -8.06 6.96 9.51
CA ALA A 102 -7.52 5.79 8.85
C ALA A 102 -6.00 5.71 8.97
N GLY A 103 -5.45 4.51 9.03
CA GLY A 103 -4.01 4.27 9.05
C GLY A 103 -3.36 4.37 7.67
N GLY A 104 -2.10 4.78 7.60
CA GLY A 104 -1.31 4.81 6.36
C GLY A 104 -0.85 3.44 5.91
N GLY A 105 -0.64 3.23 4.61
CA GLY A 105 -0.04 2.00 4.07
C GLY A 105 1.44 1.89 4.42
N GLY A 106 1.95 0.66 4.59
CA GLY A 106 3.38 0.40 4.78
C GLY A 106 4.19 0.69 3.53
N GLY A 107 5.39 1.20 3.71
CA GLY A 107 6.37 1.39 2.65
C GLY A 107 7.39 0.25 2.60
N ALA A 108 8.43 0.41 1.77
CA ALA A 108 9.50 -0.58 1.71
C ALA A 108 10.42 -0.51 2.94
N THR A 109 10.67 0.68 3.48
CA THR A 109 11.64 0.91 4.58
C THR A 109 10.99 1.37 5.87
N GLN A 110 9.81 1.97 5.82
CA GLN A 110 9.11 2.51 6.97
C GLN A 110 7.66 2.02 7.01
N ALA A 111 7.19 1.67 8.20
CA ALA A 111 5.79 1.33 8.42
C ALA A 111 4.87 2.55 8.22
N GLY A 112 3.67 2.29 7.77
CA GLY A 112 2.62 3.32 7.76
C GLY A 112 2.29 3.75 9.18
N THR A 113 1.99 5.06 9.36
CA THR A 113 1.70 5.56 10.70
C THR A 113 0.28 5.20 11.12
N THR A 114 0.14 4.87 12.42
CA THR A 114 -1.17 4.74 13.05
C THR A 114 -1.83 6.11 13.14
N ALA A 115 -3.12 6.15 12.86
CA ALA A 115 -3.91 7.35 13.08
C ALA A 115 -3.99 7.67 14.57
N SER A 116 -3.68 8.89 14.97
CA SER A 116 -3.77 9.34 16.39
C SER A 116 -4.52 10.66 16.54
N THR A 117 -3.96 11.74 16.04
CA THR A 117 -4.57 13.09 16.01
C THR A 117 -4.91 13.55 14.61
N GLY A 118 -4.79 12.66 13.61
CA GLY A 118 -5.01 12.90 12.19
C GLY A 118 -4.88 11.59 11.41
N ASN A 119 -4.98 11.68 10.11
CA ASN A 119 -4.84 10.51 9.25
C ASN A 119 -3.41 9.99 9.24
N GLY A 120 -3.27 8.68 9.12
CA GLY A 120 -1.97 8.04 9.00
C GLY A 120 -1.26 8.41 7.69
N CYS A 121 0.02 8.72 7.77
CA CYS A 121 0.87 8.88 6.59
C CYS A 121 1.33 7.52 6.08
N GLY A 122 1.52 7.40 4.77
CA GLY A 122 2.17 6.24 4.19
C GLY A 122 3.64 6.15 4.62
N GLY A 123 4.15 4.94 4.73
CA GLY A 123 5.57 4.69 5.03
C GLY A 123 6.49 4.97 3.84
N ASP A 124 7.75 5.22 4.13
CA ASP A 124 8.75 5.55 3.12
C ASP A 124 9.11 4.36 2.22
N GLY A 125 9.33 4.62 0.96
CA GLY A 125 9.90 3.69 -0.01
C GLY A 125 11.42 3.58 0.12
N ALA A 126 11.99 2.63 -0.61
CA ALA A 126 13.44 2.46 -0.72
C ALA A 126 13.99 3.27 -1.89
N THR A 127 15.03 4.08 -1.63
CA THR A 127 15.74 4.79 -2.69
C THR A 127 16.81 3.89 -3.30
N THR A 128 16.85 3.80 -4.61
CA THR A 128 17.91 3.09 -5.32
C THR A 128 18.43 3.90 -6.51
N HIS A 129 19.69 3.67 -6.87
CA HIS A 129 20.37 4.30 -8.02
C HIS A 129 20.56 3.31 -9.18
N ILE A 130 19.76 2.24 -9.23
CA ILE A 130 19.90 1.20 -10.26
C ILE A 130 19.75 1.77 -11.69
N THR A 131 18.98 2.83 -11.85
CA THR A 131 18.77 3.57 -13.12
C THR A 131 19.71 4.76 -13.31
N ALA A 132 20.80 4.82 -12.54
CA ALA A 132 21.79 5.92 -12.50
C ALA A 132 21.30 7.23 -11.86
N SER A 133 20.02 7.37 -11.59
CA SER A 133 19.43 8.48 -10.83
C SER A 133 18.69 7.94 -9.60
N PRO A 134 18.63 8.69 -8.48
CA PRO A 134 17.88 8.24 -7.31
C PRO A 134 16.38 8.19 -7.61
N VAL A 135 15.78 7.01 -7.43
CA VAL A 135 14.33 6.80 -7.55
C VAL A 135 13.84 6.06 -6.32
N VAL A 136 12.71 6.51 -5.76
CA VAL A 136 12.07 5.87 -4.62
C VAL A 136 11.06 4.83 -5.12
N TYR A 137 11.16 3.61 -4.62
CA TYR A 137 10.25 2.50 -4.91
C TYR A 137 9.54 2.02 -3.64
N GLY A 138 8.31 1.59 -3.79
CA GLY A 138 7.55 0.93 -2.73
C GLY A 138 7.11 1.85 -1.60
N GLY A 139 6.83 3.12 -1.85
CA GLY A 139 6.26 4.01 -0.82
C GLY A 139 4.81 3.64 -0.51
N GLY A 140 4.39 3.79 0.76
CA GLY A 140 3.03 3.57 1.21
C GLY A 140 2.09 4.73 0.83
N GLY A 141 0.82 4.42 0.58
CA GLY A 141 -0.21 5.44 0.33
C GLY A 141 -0.70 6.10 1.62
N GLY A 142 -0.87 7.41 1.62
CA GLY A 142 -1.45 8.15 2.74
C GLY A 142 -2.95 7.86 2.89
N ALA A 143 -3.43 7.82 4.13
CA ALA A 143 -4.82 7.60 4.46
C ALA A 143 -5.73 8.78 4.08
N ALA A 144 -6.98 8.49 3.82
CA ALA A 144 -8.00 9.52 3.55
C ALA A 144 -8.43 10.23 4.83
N GLY A 145 -8.77 11.52 4.70
CA GLY A 145 -9.33 12.32 5.78
C GLY A 145 -10.70 11.85 6.27
N GLY A 146 -10.92 11.89 7.59
CA GLY A 146 -12.14 11.48 8.27
C GLY A 146 -13.31 12.46 8.21
N GLY A 147 -13.07 13.74 7.95
CA GLY A 147 -14.09 14.80 7.99
C GLY A 147 -15.02 14.83 6.77
N ALA A 148 -16.20 15.47 6.88
CA ALA A 148 -17.02 15.81 5.75
C ALA A 148 -16.20 16.67 4.76
N GLY A 149 -16.00 16.17 3.54
CA GLY A 149 -15.16 16.81 2.52
C GLY A 149 -13.70 16.33 2.45
N GLY A 150 -13.24 15.39 3.30
CA GLY A 150 -11.91 14.79 3.18
C GLY A 150 -11.74 14.05 1.86
N ASN A 151 -10.53 14.05 1.29
CA ASN A 151 -10.20 13.38 0.03
C ASN A 151 -10.20 11.85 0.19
N GLY A 152 -10.36 11.12 -0.89
CA GLY A 152 -10.12 9.69 -0.94
C GLY A 152 -8.67 9.34 -0.62
N GLY A 153 -8.35 8.06 -0.40
CA GLY A 153 -6.99 7.59 -0.21
C GLY A 153 -6.12 7.89 -1.43
N THR A 154 -4.87 8.23 -1.19
CA THR A 154 -3.92 8.51 -2.29
C THR A 154 -3.51 7.23 -2.99
N ALA A 155 -3.44 7.28 -4.33
CA ALA A 155 -2.91 6.16 -5.10
C ALA A 155 -1.38 6.07 -4.95
N GLY A 156 -0.87 4.83 -5.01
CA GLY A 156 0.55 4.58 -5.13
C GLY A 156 1.09 5.12 -6.46
N THR A 157 2.33 5.59 -6.44
CA THR A 157 3.00 6.09 -7.65
C THR A 157 3.16 4.96 -8.66
N ALA A 158 2.82 5.22 -9.91
CA ALA A 158 2.95 4.25 -10.99
C ALA A 158 4.40 3.79 -11.16
N ASN A 159 4.61 2.50 -11.49
CA ASN A 159 5.91 1.86 -11.73
C ASN A 159 6.88 1.93 -10.53
N THR A 160 6.35 2.08 -9.32
CA THR A 160 7.16 2.05 -8.09
C THR A 160 6.74 0.98 -7.10
N GLY A 161 5.63 0.29 -7.35
CA GLY A 161 5.07 -0.73 -6.45
C GLY A 161 4.52 -0.14 -5.14
N GLY A 162 4.23 1.14 -5.11
CA GLY A 162 3.71 1.83 -3.92
C GLY A 162 2.31 1.35 -3.54
N GLY A 163 2.02 1.27 -2.24
CA GLY A 163 0.69 0.92 -1.72
C GLY A 163 -0.35 2.03 -1.94
N GLY A 164 -1.62 1.67 -1.99
CA GLY A 164 -2.74 2.61 -1.97
C GLY A 164 -3.16 2.97 -0.54
N GLY A 165 -3.63 4.18 -0.33
CA GLY A 165 -4.13 4.63 0.98
C GLY A 165 -5.54 4.16 1.26
N GLY A 166 -5.89 3.99 2.54
CA GLY A 166 -7.23 3.62 2.99
C GLY A 166 -8.26 4.72 2.76
N ALA A 167 -9.53 4.34 2.62
CA ALA A 167 -10.65 5.27 2.52
C ALA A 167 -11.12 5.78 3.88
N GLY A 168 -11.52 7.03 3.94
CA GLY A 168 -12.20 7.60 5.10
C GLY A 168 -13.68 7.16 5.19
N PRO A 169 -14.36 7.47 6.30
CA PRO A 169 -15.70 6.94 6.61
C PRO A 169 -16.85 7.62 5.86
N SER A 170 -16.66 8.77 5.28
CA SER A 170 -17.75 9.51 4.62
C SER A 170 -17.90 9.08 3.16
N ALA A 171 -19.10 8.62 2.77
CA ALA A 171 -19.38 8.26 1.38
C ALA A 171 -19.50 9.49 0.45
N PRO A 172 -19.21 9.42 -0.86
CA PRO A 172 -18.59 8.29 -1.55
C PRO A 172 -17.07 8.45 -1.63
N LYS A 173 -16.31 7.77 -0.80
CA LYS A 173 -14.85 7.84 -0.83
C LYS A 173 -14.23 6.57 -1.37
N VAL A 174 -13.28 6.76 -2.25
CA VAL A 174 -12.55 5.70 -2.95
C VAL A 174 -11.22 5.48 -2.23
N SER A 175 -10.86 4.23 -1.96
CA SER A 175 -9.50 3.89 -1.56
C SER A 175 -8.51 4.15 -2.70
N GLY A 176 -7.29 4.55 -2.37
CA GLY A 176 -6.24 4.71 -3.36
C GLY A 176 -5.89 3.37 -4.02
N ALA A 177 -5.66 3.38 -5.33
CA ALA A 177 -5.11 2.22 -6.04
C ALA A 177 -3.66 1.98 -5.63
N GLY A 178 -3.24 0.71 -5.55
CA GLY A 178 -1.82 0.37 -5.51
C GLY A 178 -1.12 0.73 -6.82
N GLY A 179 0.12 1.20 -6.76
CA GLY A 179 0.95 1.45 -7.93
C GLY A 179 1.39 0.15 -8.60
N LYS A 180 1.49 0.13 -9.92
CA LYS A 180 2.11 -0.97 -10.66
C LYS A 180 3.53 -1.22 -10.16
N GLY A 181 3.93 -2.49 -10.13
CA GLY A 181 5.32 -2.89 -9.94
C GLY A 181 6.21 -2.54 -11.14
N VAL A 182 7.50 -2.74 -10.97
CA VAL A 182 8.52 -2.63 -12.02
C VAL A 182 9.57 -3.72 -11.80
N VAL A 183 10.14 -4.22 -12.87
CA VAL A 183 11.33 -5.07 -12.83
C VAL A 183 12.46 -4.34 -13.55
N ILE A 184 13.57 -4.10 -12.85
CA ILE A 184 14.73 -3.40 -13.40
C ILE A 184 15.90 -4.36 -13.34
N ILE A 185 16.56 -4.59 -14.46
CA ILE A 185 17.73 -5.46 -14.58
C ILE A 185 18.92 -4.59 -14.98
N ARG A 186 19.98 -4.63 -14.17
CA ARG A 186 21.25 -3.99 -14.49
C ARG A 186 22.34 -5.04 -14.51
N TYR A 187 23.06 -5.11 -15.59
CA TYR A 187 24.20 -6.03 -15.73
C TYR A 187 25.45 -5.28 -16.16
N LYS A 188 26.59 -5.84 -15.81
CA LYS A 188 27.88 -5.32 -16.25
C LYS A 188 28.13 -5.81 -17.68
N TYR A 189 28.30 -4.88 -18.61
CA TYR A 189 28.74 -5.23 -19.95
C TYR A 189 30.21 -5.69 -19.90
N GLN A 190 30.47 -6.88 -20.43
CA GLN A 190 31.83 -7.34 -20.72
C GLN A 190 32.04 -7.16 -22.23
N ALA A 191 32.98 -6.27 -22.60
CA ALA A 191 33.53 -6.27 -23.95
C ALA A 191 34.30 -7.56 -24.14
N GLY A 192 33.98 -8.32 -25.20
CA GLY A 192 34.68 -9.52 -25.61
C GLY A 192 36.05 -9.17 -26.21
#